data_67420470c747c56598ff875284df35e4
#
_entry.id   67420470c747c56598ff875284df35e4
#
_cell.length_a   1.000
_cell.length_b   1.000
_cell.length_c   1.000
_cell.angle_alpha   90.00
_cell.angle_beta   90.00
_cell.angle_gamma   90.00
#
_symmetry.space_group_name_H-M   'P 1'
#
loop_
_entity.id
_entity.type
_entity.pdbx_description
1 polymer ?
#
loop_
_entity_poly.entity_id
_entity_poly.type
_entity_poly.pdbx_seq_one_letter_code
_entity_poly.pdbx_strand_id
1 'polypeptide(L)'
;MIESSLSKLDDKGVFTIVKVENVERKVGKETITEVNIETEEEFDGIKKFYTSRKMIVAKFFENDKPTTLSQDILKGKKYRVKIITQRFANGKEDYDIAKS
;
A
#
# COMPACT_ATOMS: atom_id res chain seq x y z
N MET A 1 16.35 -8.63 1.51
CA MET A 1 15.26 -8.24 0.61
C MET A 1 15.06 -6.74 0.71
N ILE A 2 15.00 -6.05 -0.43
CA ILE A 2 14.91 -4.60 -0.47
C ILE A 2 13.45 -4.18 -0.49
N GLU A 3 13.07 -3.31 0.43
CA GLU A 3 11.73 -2.72 0.49
C GLU A 3 11.86 -1.21 0.34
N SER A 4 10.82 -0.58 -0.19
CA SER A 4 10.77 0.87 -0.36
C SER A 4 9.40 1.41 0.02
N SER A 5 9.32 2.73 0.24
CA SER A 5 8.04 3.37 0.51
C SER A 5 7.15 3.33 -0.73
N LEU A 6 5.87 3.07 -0.53
CA LEU A 6 4.89 3.03 -1.62
C LEU A 6 4.81 4.39 -2.34
N SER A 7 5.08 5.49 -1.64
CA SER A 7 5.06 6.82 -2.25
C SER A 7 6.03 6.99 -3.40
N LYS A 8 7.05 6.14 -3.50
CA LYS A 8 8.01 6.20 -4.61
C LYS A 8 7.42 5.75 -5.94
N LEU A 9 6.22 5.18 -5.93
CA LEU A 9 5.53 4.77 -7.15
C LEU A 9 4.61 5.85 -7.72
N ASP A 10 4.61 7.05 -7.15
CA ASP A 10 3.69 8.12 -7.54
C ASP A 10 3.86 8.57 -8.99
N ASP A 11 5.08 8.46 -9.54
CA ASP A 11 5.40 8.83 -10.92
C ASP A 11 5.55 7.62 -11.85
N LYS A 12 5.25 6.42 -11.38
CA LYS A 12 5.46 5.19 -12.16
C LYS A 12 4.20 4.73 -12.90
N GLY A 13 3.07 5.42 -12.74
CA GLY A 13 1.83 5.06 -13.39
C GLY A 13 1.13 3.89 -12.73
N VAL A 14 0.58 3.00 -13.55
CA VAL A 14 -0.21 1.86 -13.05
C VAL A 14 0.72 0.73 -12.63
N PHE A 15 0.42 0.13 -11.48
CA PHE A 15 1.11 -1.08 -11.03
C PHE A 15 0.08 -2.10 -10.54
N THR A 16 0.51 -3.36 -10.47
CA THR A 16 -0.38 -4.47 -10.14
C THR A 16 -0.01 -5.05 -8.79
N ILE A 17 -0.95 -5.07 -7.86
CA ILE A 17 -0.76 -5.65 -6.53
C ILE A 17 -1.10 -7.13 -6.59
N VAL A 18 -0.16 -7.98 -6.19
CA VAL A 18 -0.32 -9.43 -6.22
C VAL A 18 -0.28 -10.04 -4.82
N LYS A 19 0.19 -9.28 -3.83
CA LYS A 19 0.22 -9.75 -2.44
C LYS A 19 0.16 -8.56 -1.50
N VAL A 20 -0.53 -8.75 -0.37
CA VAL A 20 -0.57 -7.76 0.70
C VAL A 20 -0.35 -8.45 2.04
N GLU A 21 0.29 -7.75 2.97
CA GLU A 21 0.61 -8.26 4.29
C GLU A 21 0.50 -7.15 5.31
N ASN A 22 -0.10 -7.46 6.46
CA ASN A 22 -0.20 -6.53 7.58
C ASN A 22 1.04 -6.68 8.47
N VAL A 23 1.74 -5.58 8.72
CA VAL A 23 2.98 -5.58 9.50
C VAL A 23 2.87 -4.55 10.61
N GLU A 24 3.24 -4.93 11.82
CA GLU A 24 3.36 -4.01 12.94
C GLU A 24 4.85 -3.72 13.17
N ARG A 25 5.16 -2.43 13.33
CA ARG A 25 6.52 -1.98 13.60
C ARG A 25 6.52 -1.13 14.87
N LYS A 26 7.45 -1.42 15.77
CA LYS A 26 7.63 -0.59 16.96
C LYS A 26 8.63 0.52 16.68
N VAL A 27 8.21 1.76 16.92
CA VAL A 27 9.07 2.93 16.82
C VAL A 27 9.02 3.63 18.18
N GLY A 28 10.08 3.47 18.96
CA GLY A 28 10.09 3.95 20.33
C GLY A 28 9.04 3.24 21.18
N LYS A 29 8.11 4.01 21.75
CA LYS A 29 7.01 3.47 22.56
C LYS A 29 5.73 3.25 21.77
N GLU A 30 5.73 3.59 20.48
CA GLU A 30 4.55 3.51 19.64
C GLU A 30 4.60 2.28 18.74
N THR A 31 3.43 1.73 18.46
CA THR A 31 3.28 0.67 17.46
C THR A 31 2.62 1.27 16.24
N ILE A 32 3.29 1.12 15.08
CA ILE A 32 2.79 1.60 13.80
C ILE A 32 2.36 0.40 12.98
N THR A 33 1.13 0.46 12.46
CA THR A 33 0.62 -0.57 11.56
C THR A 33 0.92 -0.15 10.13
N GLU A 34 1.58 -1.04 9.39
CA GLU A 34 1.93 -0.82 7.98
C GLU A 34 1.34 -1.94 7.14
N VAL A 35 1.07 -1.64 5.87
CA VAL A 35 0.77 -2.67 4.88
C VAL A 35 1.97 -2.81 3.96
N ASN A 36 2.41 -4.06 3.76
CA ASN A 36 3.41 -4.41 2.76
C ASN A 36 2.69 -4.90 1.52
N ILE A 37 3.02 -4.30 0.39
CA ILE A 37 2.41 -4.59 -0.91
C ILE A 37 3.49 -5.14 -1.83
N GLU A 38 3.24 -6.32 -2.42
CA GLU A 38 4.11 -6.86 -3.44
C GLU A 38 3.47 -6.61 -4.81
N THR A 39 4.26 -6.07 -5.73
CA THR A 39 3.83 -5.76 -7.09
C THR A 39 4.29 -6.84 -8.07
N GLU A 40 3.54 -7.03 -9.16
CA GLU A 40 3.95 -7.90 -10.25
C GLU A 40 5.13 -7.29 -11.00
N GLU A 41 5.10 -5.97 -11.18
CA GLU A 41 6.16 -5.21 -11.84
C GLU A 41 7.33 -4.99 -10.89
N GLU A 42 8.52 -4.88 -11.46
CA GLU A 42 9.72 -4.54 -10.72
C GLU A 42 10.10 -3.09 -11.02
N PHE A 43 10.33 -2.31 -9.95
CA PHE A 43 10.71 -0.90 -10.06
C PHE A 43 12.08 -0.73 -9.42
N ASP A 44 13.10 -0.45 -10.22
CA ASP A 44 14.50 -0.30 -9.76
C ASP A 44 14.98 -1.48 -8.90
N GLY A 45 14.59 -2.70 -9.32
CA GLY A 45 14.94 -3.93 -8.58
C GLY A 45 14.06 -4.21 -7.38
N ILE A 46 13.01 -3.43 -7.15
CA ILE A 46 12.16 -3.53 -5.97
C ILE A 46 10.74 -3.96 -6.36
N LYS A 47 10.21 -4.96 -5.66
CA LYS A 47 8.82 -5.42 -5.81
C LYS A 47 8.01 -5.28 -4.54
N LYS A 48 8.64 -4.93 -3.40
CA LYS A 48 7.94 -4.78 -2.14
C LYS A 48 7.94 -3.33 -1.69
N PHE A 49 6.75 -2.84 -1.36
CA PHE A 49 6.53 -1.46 -0.97
C PHE A 49 5.68 -1.43 0.29
N TYR A 50 6.00 -0.52 1.18
CA TYR A 50 5.26 -0.39 2.44
C TYR A 50 4.64 0.99 2.57
N THR A 51 3.56 1.08 3.32
CA THR A 51 2.96 2.34 3.70
C THR A 51 2.26 2.22 5.05
N SER A 52 2.31 3.29 5.82
CA SER A 52 1.57 3.41 7.08
C SER A 52 0.37 4.35 6.94
N ARG A 53 0.07 4.83 5.73
CA ARG A 53 -1.06 5.71 5.49
C ARG A 53 -2.36 5.00 5.88
N LYS A 54 -3.08 5.57 6.83
CA LYS A 54 -4.28 4.93 7.39
C LYS A 54 -5.33 4.63 6.33
N MET A 55 -5.51 5.53 5.36
CA MET A 55 -6.47 5.34 4.27
C MET A 55 -6.12 4.12 3.42
N ILE A 56 -4.83 3.92 3.16
CA ILE A 56 -4.37 2.79 2.35
C ILE A 56 -4.42 1.50 3.15
N VAL A 57 -3.93 1.54 4.39
CA VAL A 57 -3.97 0.37 5.27
C VAL A 57 -5.41 -0.12 5.44
N ALA A 58 -6.36 0.81 5.63
CA ALA A 58 -7.77 0.45 5.81
C ALA A 58 -8.41 -0.20 4.59
N LYS A 59 -7.86 -0.01 3.39
CA LYS A 59 -8.34 -0.70 2.19
C LYS A 59 -8.02 -2.20 2.21
N PHE A 60 -6.97 -2.58 2.90
CA PHE A 60 -6.47 -3.95 2.90
C PHE A 60 -6.70 -4.67 4.23
N PHE A 61 -6.69 -3.96 5.34
CA PHE A 61 -6.85 -4.57 6.67
C PHE A 61 -7.71 -3.70 7.57
N GLU A 62 -8.72 -4.32 8.18
CA GLU A 62 -9.60 -3.66 9.13
C GLU A 62 -9.55 -4.45 10.43
N ASN A 63 -9.17 -3.78 11.54
CA ASN A 63 -8.97 -4.43 12.85
C ASN A 63 -8.04 -5.65 12.73
N ASP A 64 -6.94 -5.50 12.00
CA ASP A 64 -5.93 -6.54 11.76
C ASP A 64 -6.44 -7.75 10.96
N LYS A 65 -7.63 -7.63 10.36
CA LYS A 65 -8.20 -8.67 9.53
C LYS A 65 -8.22 -8.24 8.06
N PRO A 66 -7.94 -9.15 7.13
CA PRO A 66 -7.96 -8.81 5.71
C PRO A 66 -9.38 -8.44 5.26
N THR A 67 -9.46 -7.35 4.50
CA THR A 67 -10.72 -6.93 3.86
C THR A 67 -11.05 -7.88 2.71
N THR A 68 -12.25 -7.74 2.15
CA THR A 68 -12.65 -8.52 0.95
C THR A 68 -11.63 -8.34 -0.18
N LEU A 69 -11.14 -7.12 -0.37
CA LEU A 69 -10.12 -6.84 -1.38
C LEU A 69 -8.85 -7.65 -1.15
N SER A 70 -8.35 -7.68 0.09
CA SER A 70 -7.16 -8.46 0.43
C SER A 70 -7.40 -9.96 0.25
N GLN A 71 -8.57 -10.46 0.61
CA GLN A 71 -8.92 -11.86 0.43
C GLN A 71 -8.92 -12.25 -1.04
N ASP A 72 -9.44 -11.38 -1.91
CA ASP A 72 -9.44 -11.60 -3.35
C ASP A 72 -8.01 -11.66 -3.90
N ILE A 73 -7.15 -10.77 -3.44
CA ILE A 73 -5.74 -10.75 -3.84
C ILE A 73 -5.05 -12.03 -3.40
N LEU A 74 -5.30 -12.50 -2.19
CA LEU A 74 -4.73 -13.74 -1.67
C LEU A 74 -5.19 -14.97 -2.47
N LYS A 75 -6.35 -14.90 -3.10
CA LYS A 75 -6.88 -15.96 -3.96
C LYS A 75 -6.34 -15.89 -5.39
N GLY A 76 -5.45 -14.95 -5.67
CA GLY A 76 -4.82 -14.82 -6.97
C GLY A 76 -5.39 -13.73 -7.87
N LYS A 77 -6.36 -12.95 -7.39
CA LYS A 77 -6.89 -11.83 -8.17
C LYS A 77 -5.88 -10.70 -8.18
N LYS A 78 -5.57 -10.21 -9.37
CA LYS A 78 -4.64 -9.08 -9.52
C LYS A 78 -5.40 -7.77 -9.42
N TYR A 79 -4.84 -6.84 -8.65
CA TYR A 79 -5.45 -5.54 -8.42
C TYR A 79 -4.56 -4.44 -9.01
N ARG A 80 -5.04 -3.83 -10.09
CA ARG A 80 -4.30 -2.77 -10.78
C ARG A 80 -4.71 -1.40 -10.24
N VAL A 81 -3.70 -0.63 -9.82
CA VAL A 81 -3.92 0.67 -9.19
C VAL A 81 -2.88 1.66 -9.65
N LYS A 82 -3.12 2.92 -9.35
CA LYS A 82 -2.14 3.99 -9.49
C LYS A 82 -2.18 4.84 -8.23
N ILE A 83 -1.09 5.55 -7.94
CA ILE A 83 -1.05 6.50 -6.85
C ILE A 83 -1.68 7.81 -7.31
N ILE A 84 -2.55 8.36 -6.47
CA ILE A 84 -3.16 9.66 -6.68
C ILE A 84 -2.78 10.56 -5.50
N THR A 85 -2.63 11.84 -5.79
CA THR A 85 -2.40 12.85 -4.75
C THR A 85 -3.72 13.52 -4.43
N GLN A 86 -4.08 13.54 -3.14
CA GLN A 86 -5.29 14.20 -2.67
C GLN A 86 -4.90 15.44 -1.87
N ARG A 87 -5.62 16.53 -2.10
CA ARG A 87 -5.45 17.77 -1.35
C ARG A 87 -6.63 17.92 -0.38
N PHE A 88 -6.32 18.02 0.90
CA PHE A 88 -7.32 18.18 1.94
C PHE A 88 -7.63 19.66 2.21
N ALA A 89 -8.76 19.91 2.87
CA ALA A 89 -9.24 21.26 3.16
C ALA A 89 -8.26 22.12 3.98
N ASN A 90 -7.37 21.48 4.73
CA ASN A 90 -6.36 22.17 5.53
C ASN A 90 -5.09 22.52 4.73
N GLY A 91 -5.11 22.35 3.41
CA GLY A 91 -3.98 22.62 2.53
C GLY A 91 -2.90 21.54 2.50
N LYS A 92 -3.04 20.46 3.25
CA LYS A 92 -2.09 19.35 3.22
C LYS A 92 -2.36 18.45 2.03
N GLU A 93 -1.28 17.98 1.42
CA GLU A 93 -1.35 16.98 0.36
C GLU A 93 -0.98 15.62 0.92
N ASP A 94 -1.69 14.59 0.49
CA ASP A 94 -1.39 13.21 0.85
C ASP A 94 -1.65 12.33 -0.37
N TYR A 95 -1.15 11.10 -0.32
CA TYR A 95 -1.36 10.18 -1.42
C TYR A 95 -2.29 9.05 -1.02
N ASP A 96 -2.97 8.51 -2.02
CA ASP A 96 -3.85 7.35 -1.90
C ASP A 96 -3.66 6.51 -3.15
N ILE A 97 -4.26 5.35 -3.17
CA ILE A 97 -4.29 4.50 -4.36
C ILE A 97 -5.71 4.46 -4.92
N ALA A 98 -5.80 4.45 -6.23
CA ALA A 98 -7.07 4.38 -6.93
C ALA A 98 -7.03 3.25 -7.94
N LYS A 99 -8.14 2.55 -8.08
CA LYS A 99 -8.28 1.49 -9.07
C LYS A 99 -8.08 2.07 -10.48
N SER A 100 -7.23 1.42 -11.22
CA SER A 100 -6.98 1.81 -12.60
C SER A 100 -7.99 1.15 -13.54
#